data_27adcaef542ded678117258ed74472cf
#
_entry.id   27adcaef542ded678117258ed74472cf
#
_cell.length_a   1.000
_cell.length_b   1.000
_cell.length_c   1.000
_cell.angle_alpha   90.00
_cell.angle_beta   90.00
_cell.angle_gamma   90.00
#
_symmetry.space_group_name_H-M   'P 1'
#
loop_
_entity.id
_entity.type
_entity.pdbx_description
1 polymer ?
#
loop_
_entity_poly.entity_id
_entity_poly.type
_entity_poly.pdbx_seq_one_letter_code
_entity_poly.pdbx_strand_id
1 'polypeptide(L)'
;TNHPDKYYAVPSLVKKMDSIGYCNSFYFGGELNYGNILSYLRYNEFDEIIEAKDINEGFKKGKLGYHDTDVMPWYAEQLAKYPQPFFSTLFTQSTHSPYDYPKIFEEIEWPQIEKQYVNSGHYTDIAIKMFMDKARQQTWYDSTLFIFVADHSHTSYKNHILESFEHHKIPMLIYGEPLQDSLKGKTFDKICGNTDLPAMILAQLGQSHDEFFWSKDMFNECYKPFAFFELNNGLGWKTPEGEFVYYNAGK
;
A
#
# COMPACT_ATOMS: atom_id res chain seq x y z
N THR A 1 9.55 6.54 -8.75
CA THR A 1 9.45 6.41 -10.23
C THR A 1 10.24 7.45 -11.01
N ASN A 2 10.93 8.38 -10.32
CA ASN A 2 11.68 9.48 -10.97
C ASN A 2 12.99 9.05 -11.65
N HIS A 3 13.43 7.81 -11.47
CA HIS A 3 14.67 7.26 -12.02
C HIS A 3 14.43 5.94 -12.75
N PRO A 4 13.76 5.94 -13.92
CA PRO A 4 13.48 4.72 -14.67
C PRO A 4 14.74 3.94 -15.06
N ASP A 5 15.86 4.66 -15.24
CA ASP A 5 17.19 4.12 -15.50
C ASP A 5 17.74 3.22 -14.38
N LYS A 6 17.14 3.28 -13.18
CA LYS A 6 17.56 2.48 -12.02
C LYS A 6 16.66 1.28 -11.72
N TYR A 7 15.56 1.09 -12.45
CA TYR A 7 14.63 -0.02 -12.17
C TYR A 7 15.32 -1.38 -12.21
N TYR A 8 16.25 -1.58 -13.14
CA TYR A 8 17.00 -2.83 -13.28
C TYR A 8 17.94 -3.14 -12.08
N ALA A 9 18.26 -2.14 -11.28
CA ALA A 9 19.19 -2.30 -10.15
C ALA A 9 18.49 -2.69 -8.84
N VAL A 10 17.16 -2.80 -8.84
CA VAL A 10 16.40 -3.16 -7.65
C VAL A 10 15.59 -4.43 -7.91
N PRO A 11 15.48 -5.33 -6.91
CA PRO A 11 14.67 -6.54 -7.05
C PRO A 11 13.18 -6.18 -7.12
N SER A 12 12.40 -7.04 -7.75
CA SER A 12 10.94 -6.88 -7.90
C SER A 12 10.19 -8.01 -7.22
N LEU A 13 9.34 -7.65 -6.25
CA LEU A 13 8.45 -8.62 -5.62
C LEU A 13 7.49 -9.23 -6.65
N VAL A 14 7.00 -8.44 -7.60
CA VAL A 14 6.06 -8.90 -8.65
C VAL A 14 6.71 -9.99 -9.50
N LYS A 15 7.92 -9.75 -10.02
CA LYS A 15 8.67 -10.76 -10.79
C LYS A 15 8.97 -12.02 -9.96
N LYS A 16 9.20 -11.84 -8.66
CA LYS A 16 9.41 -12.98 -7.77
C LYS A 16 8.13 -13.79 -7.59
N MET A 17 6.98 -13.12 -7.41
CA MET A 17 5.68 -13.77 -7.31
C MET A 17 5.32 -14.51 -8.61
N ASP A 18 5.57 -13.90 -9.78
CA ASP A 18 5.43 -14.56 -11.08
C ASP A 18 6.27 -15.84 -11.16
N SER A 19 7.55 -15.77 -10.78
CA SER A 19 8.48 -16.92 -10.82
C SER A 19 8.05 -18.13 -9.97
N ILE A 20 7.14 -17.93 -9.01
CA ILE A 20 6.58 -18.97 -8.16
C ILE A 20 5.11 -19.29 -8.52
N GLY A 21 4.64 -18.79 -9.66
CA GLY A 21 3.37 -19.15 -10.28
C GLY A 21 2.17 -18.34 -9.86
N TYR A 22 2.35 -17.15 -9.28
CA TYR A 22 1.26 -16.22 -9.00
C TYR A 22 0.91 -15.41 -10.23
N CYS A 23 -0.39 -15.22 -10.48
CA CYS A 23 -0.90 -14.25 -11.44
C CYS A 23 -0.91 -12.86 -10.79
N ASN A 24 -0.24 -11.89 -11.42
CA ASN A 24 0.01 -10.57 -10.84
C ASN A 24 -0.86 -9.50 -11.46
N SER A 25 -1.63 -8.75 -10.68
CA SER A 25 -2.46 -7.67 -11.19
C SER A 25 -2.36 -6.39 -10.37
N PHE A 26 -2.55 -5.27 -11.05
CA PHE A 26 -2.58 -3.95 -10.45
C PHE A 26 -3.83 -3.19 -10.88
N TYR A 27 -4.54 -2.62 -9.91
CA TYR A 27 -5.79 -1.88 -10.12
C TYR A 27 -5.68 -0.47 -9.57
N PHE A 28 -6.19 0.49 -10.34
CA PHE A 28 -6.29 1.88 -9.94
C PHE A 28 -7.51 2.56 -10.57
N GLY A 29 -8.33 3.21 -9.77
CA GLY A 29 -9.50 3.96 -10.24
C GLY A 29 -9.18 5.27 -10.97
N GLY A 30 -7.92 5.70 -10.99
CA GLY A 30 -7.41 6.91 -11.64
C GLY A 30 -6.58 6.65 -12.89
N GLU A 31 -5.72 7.61 -13.26
CA GLU A 31 -4.84 7.55 -14.43
C GLU A 31 -3.39 7.29 -14.02
N LEU A 32 -2.78 6.25 -14.54
CA LEU A 32 -1.42 5.79 -14.20
C LEU A 32 -0.29 6.55 -14.90
N ASN A 33 -0.61 7.45 -15.82
CA ASN A 33 0.40 8.27 -16.50
C ASN A 33 1.11 9.27 -15.56
N TYR A 34 0.45 9.63 -14.47
CA TYR A 34 1.03 10.53 -13.46
C TYR A 34 2.23 9.85 -12.77
N GLY A 35 3.31 10.61 -12.56
CA GLY A 35 4.49 10.17 -11.81
C GLY A 35 5.24 8.95 -12.40
N ASN A 36 5.07 8.64 -13.70
CA ASN A 36 5.66 7.47 -14.35
C ASN A 36 5.24 6.11 -13.72
N ILE A 37 4.11 6.04 -13.02
CA ILE A 37 3.64 4.83 -12.36
C ILE A 37 3.45 3.71 -13.39
N LEU A 38 2.81 3.99 -14.52
CA LEU A 38 2.59 3.01 -15.58
C LEU A 38 3.90 2.39 -16.10
N SER A 39 4.95 3.20 -16.28
CA SER A 39 6.26 2.70 -16.71
C SER A 39 6.88 1.75 -15.68
N TYR A 40 6.74 2.08 -14.39
CA TYR A 40 7.20 1.24 -13.30
C TYR A 40 6.45 -0.10 -13.25
N LEU A 41 5.12 -0.07 -13.37
CA LEU A 41 4.30 -1.28 -13.36
C LEU A 41 4.64 -2.21 -14.55
N ARG A 42 4.78 -1.64 -15.75
CA ARG A 42 5.19 -2.41 -16.94
C ARG A 42 6.58 -3.02 -16.82
N TYR A 43 7.52 -2.28 -16.23
CA TYR A 43 8.86 -2.81 -15.97
C TYR A 43 8.83 -4.00 -15.01
N ASN A 44 7.94 -3.97 -14.01
CA ASN A 44 7.76 -5.05 -13.05
C ASN A 44 6.94 -6.23 -13.58
N GLU A 45 6.46 -6.16 -14.83
CA GLU A 45 5.83 -7.28 -15.55
C GLU A 45 4.55 -7.80 -14.85
N PHE A 46 3.68 -6.87 -14.38
CA PHE A 46 2.34 -7.27 -14.00
C PHE A 46 1.60 -7.88 -15.20
N ASP A 47 0.95 -9.02 -15.01
CA ASP A 47 0.15 -9.68 -16.04
C ASP A 47 -1.02 -8.80 -16.48
N GLU A 48 -1.61 -8.09 -15.54
CA GLU A 48 -2.70 -7.17 -15.80
C GLU A 48 -2.55 -5.85 -15.06
N ILE A 49 -2.75 -4.74 -15.78
CA ILE A 49 -2.74 -3.39 -15.24
C ILE A 49 -4.03 -2.72 -15.67
N ILE A 50 -4.92 -2.46 -14.70
CA ILE A 50 -6.23 -1.86 -14.90
C ILE A 50 -6.24 -0.45 -14.34
N GLU A 51 -6.53 0.52 -15.17
CA GLU A 51 -6.73 1.93 -14.78
C GLU A 51 -8.12 2.45 -15.20
N ALA A 52 -8.45 3.68 -14.85
CA ALA A 52 -9.80 4.25 -15.05
C ALA A 52 -10.35 4.10 -16.49
N LYS A 53 -9.50 4.11 -17.52
CA LYS A 53 -9.93 3.95 -18.91
C LYS A 53 -10.39 2.52 -19.23
N ASP A 54 -9.92 1.53 -18.47
CA ASP A 54 -10.20 0.11 -18.67
C ASP A 54 -11.45 -0.34 -17.88
N ILE A 55 -11.93 0.50 -16.95
CA ILE A 55 -13.13 0.26 -16.13
C ILE A 55 -14.35 0.79 -16.91
N ASN A 56 -15.24 -0.11 -17.31
CA ASN A 56 -16.40 0.22 -18.14
C ASN A 56 -17.73 -0.10 -17.43
N GLU A 57 -17.86 0.30 -16.17
CA GLU A 57 -19.01 -0.03 -15.32
C GLU A 57 -20.02 1.13 -15.14
N GLY A 58 -19.82 2.23 -15.87
CA GLY A 58 -20.70 3.40 -15.74
C GLY A 58 -20.58 4.14 -14.40
N PHE A 59 -19.52 3.93 -13.65
CA PHE A 59 -19.24 4.63 -12.40
C PHE A 59 -19.08 6.13 -12.61
N LYS A 60 -19.42 6.92 -11.59
CA LYS A 60 -19.21 8.37 -11.63
C LYS A 60 -17.75 8.69 -11.33
N LYS A 61 -17.14 9.49 -12.21
CA LYS A 61 -15.79 10.01 -11.98
C LYS A 61 -15.83 11.22 -11.05
N GLY A 62 -14.97 11.19 -10.04
CA GLY A 62 -14.54 12.35 -9.29
C GLY A 62 -13.39 13.07 -9.98
N LYS A 63 -12.71 13.97 -9.26
CA LYS A 63 -11.60 14.78 -9.79
C LYS A 63 -10.35 13.98 -10.15
N LEU A 64 -10.09 12.88 -9.43
CA LEU A 64 -8.90 12.06 -9.61
C LEU A 64 -9.18 10.76 -10.38
N GLY A 65 -10.43 10.37 -10.50
CA GLY A 65 -10.85 9.13 -11.13
C GLY A 65 -12.13 8.59 -10.53
N TYR A 66 -12.35 7.29 -10.59
CA TYR A 66 -13.51 6.65 -9.97
C TYR A 66 -13.35 6.56 -8.46
N HIS A 67 -14.45 6.71 -7.72
CA HIS A 67 -14.44 6.68 -6.26
C HIS A 67 -14.17 5.28 -5.70
N ASP A 68 -13.45 5.20 -4.57
CA ASP A 68 -13.08 3.94 -3.95
C ASP A 68 -14.29 3.07 -3.55
N THR A 69 -15.45 3.67 -3.21
CA THR A 69 -16.68 2.92 -2.91
C THR A 69 -17.27 2.19 -4.13
N ASP A 70 -16.93 2.61 -5.33
CA ASP A 70 -17.32 1.92 -6.57
C ASP A 70 -16.24 0.90 -6.97
N VAL A 71 -14.98 1.34 -6.95
CA VAL A 71 -13.84 0.55 -7.45
C VAL A 71 -13.54 -0.66 -6.54
N MET A 72 -13.54 -0.49 -5.22
CA MET A 72 -13.12 -1.54 -4.30
C MET A 72 -14.05 -2.77 -4.31
N PRO A 73 -15.39 -2.65 -4.19
CA PRO A 73 -16.26 -3.82 -4.28
C PRO A 73 -16.24 -4.46 -5.68
N TRP A 74 -16.14 -3.66 -6.75
CA TRP A 74 -15.96 -4.16 -8.12
C TRP A 74 -14.64 -4.94 -8.26
N TYR A 75 -13.54 -4.43 -7.73
CA TYR A 75 -12.25 -5.13 -7.71
C TYR A 75 -12.34 -6.52 -7.07
N ALA A 76 -13.06 -6.66 -5.95
CA ALA A 76 -13.26 -7.98 -5.33
C ALA A 76 -13.94 -8.99 -6.29
N GLU A 77 -14.85 -8.52 -7.15
CA GLU A 77 -15.49 -9.36 -8.17
C GLU A 77 -14.55 -9.68 -9.34
N GLN A 78 -13.64 -8.75 -9.70
CA GLN A 78 -12.66 -9.01 -10.75
C GLN A 78 -11.68 -10.09 -10.34
N LEU A 79 -11.22 -10.11 -9.09
CA LEU A 79 -10.30 -11.13 -8.58
C LEU A 79 -10.82 -12.57 -8.74
N ALA A 80 -12.13 -12.78 -8.76
CA ALA A 80 -12.72 -14.08 -9.02
C ALA A 80 -12.47 -14.63 -10.45
N LYS A 81 -12.03 -13.78 -11.37
CA LYS A 81 -11.73 -14.14 -12.76
C LYS A 81 -10.30 -14.61 -12.97
N TYR A 82 -9.43 -14.39 -11.99
CA TYR A 82 -8.02 -14.76 -12.09
C TYR A 82 -7.77 -16.22 -11.73
N PRO A 83 -6.76 -16.84 -12.36
CA PRO A 83 -6.25 -18.11 -11.90
C PRO A 83 -5.63 -17.94 -10.52
N GLN A 84 -5.70 -18.99 -9.71
CA GLN A 84 -5.04 -19.03 -8.40
C GLN A 84 -3.73 -19.82 -8.50
N PRO A 85 -2.71 -19.41 -7.73
CA PRO A 85 -2.69 -18.29 -6.79
C PRO A 85 -2.55 -16.94 -7.52
N PHE A 86 -3.04 -15.86 -6.90
CA PHE A 86 -2.86 -14.50 -7.42
C PHE A 86 -2.18 -13.58 -6.39
N PHE A 87 -1.44 -12.59 -6.90
CA PHE A 87 -0.90 -11.46 -6.15
C PHE A 87 -1.43 -10.18 -6.77
N SER A 88 -2.36 -9.53 -6.10
CA SER A 88 -3.07 -8.38 -6.64
C SER A 88 -2.93 -7.16 -5.76
N THR A 89 -2.73 -6.01 -6.38
CA THR A 89 -2.58 -4.73 -5.71
C THR A 89 -3.68 -3.78 -6.17
N LEU A 90 -4.39 -3.18 -5.23
CA LEU A 90 -5.29 -2.05 -5.48
C LEU A 90 -4.70 -0.79 -4.86
N PHE A 91 -4.54 0.26 -5.66
CA PHE A 91 -4.15 1.58 -5.20
C PHE A 91 -5.39 2.46 -5.05
N THR A 92 -5.63 2.98 -3.83
CA THR A 92 -6.77 3.85 -3.52
C THR A 92 -6.40 5.32 -3.71
N GLN A 93 -7.41 6.21 -3.84
CA GLN A 93 -7.15 7.62 -4.11
C GLN A 93 -7.98 8.60 -3.28
N SER A 94 -8.99 8.15 -2.55
CA SER A 94 -9.93 9.07 -1.86
C SER A 94 -9.28 9.89 -0.76
N THR A 95 -8.17 9.40 -0.17
CA THR A 95 -7.38 10.13 0.84
C THR A 95 -6.36 11.10 0.24
N HIS A 96 -6.28 11.20 -1.10
CA HIS A 96 -5.42 12.17 -1.79
C HIS A 96 -6.15 13.50 -1.98
N SER A 97 -5.43 14.63 -1.85
CA SER A 97 -5.96 15.96 -2.18
C SER A 97 -6.45 15.97 -3.65
N PRO A 98 -7.62 16.57 -3.94
CA PRO A 98 -8.43 17.50 -3.16
C PRO A 98 -9.52 16.87 -2.28
N TYR A 99 -9.38 15.60 -1.88
CA TYR A 99 -10.32 14.88 -1.00
C TYR A 99 -11.74 14.86 -1.56
N ASP A 100 -11.86 14.50 -2.83
CA ASP A 100 -13.10 14.46 -3.57
C ASP A 100 -13.78 13.10 -3.40
N TYR A 101 -14.76 13.05 -2.53
CA TYR A 101 -15.56 11.86 -2.23
C TYR A 101 -17.04 12.17 -2.13
N PRO A 102 -17.95 11.24 -2.48
CA PRO A 102 -19.38 11.37 -2.26
C PRO A 102 -19.73 11.51 -0.78
N LYS A 103 -20.62 12.44 -0.44
CA LYS A 103 -21.12 12.61 0.93
C LYS A 103 -22.16 11.55 1.24
N ILE A 104 -21.73 10.42 1.78
CA ILE A 104 -22.56 9.26 2.10
C ILE A 104 -22.72 9.02 3.61
N PHE A 105 -22.14 9.91 4.43
CA PHE A 105 -22.19 9.86 5.89
C PHE A 105 -22.22 11.28 6.47
N GLU A 106 -22.52 11.40 7.75
CA GLU A 106 -22.42 12.66 8.49
C GLU A 106 -20.93 12.97 8.76
N GLU A 107 -20.49 14.16 8.31
CA GLU A 107 -19.08 14.54 8.37
C GLU A 107 -18.61 14.74 9.83
N ILE A 108 -17.40 14.25 10.09
CA ILE A 108 -16.67 14.49 11.34
C ILE A 108 -16.19 15.94 11.33
N GLU A 109 -16.55 16.70 12.37
CA GLU A 109 -16.28 18.14 12.45
C GLU A 109 -14.90 18.50 13.05
N TRP A 110 -14.17 17.50 13.54
CA TRP A 110 -12.87 17.70 14.17
C TRP A 110 -11.79 16.79 13.57
N PRO A 111 -10.55 17.28 13.44
CA PRO A 111 -10.07 18.66 13.63
C PRO A 111 -10.44 19.57 12.45
N GLN A 112 -10.70 20.84 12.72
CA GLN A 112 -11.17 21.78 11.68
C GLN A 112 -10.18 21.96 10.52
N ILE A 113 -8.87 22.02 10.83
CA ILE A 113 -7.82 22.21 9.83
C ILE A 113 -7.70 20.98 8.90
N GLU A 114 -7.89 19.78 9.43
CA GLU A 114 -7.72 18.51 8.71
C GLU A 114 -9.07 17.83 8.42
N LYS A 115 -10.18 18.57 8.54
CA LYS A 115 -11.54 18.02 8.42
C LYS A 115 -11.72 17.20 7.14
N GLN A 116 -11.29 17.71 5.99
CA GLN A 116 -11.46 17.02 4.72
C GLN A 116 -10.63 15.74 4.65
N TYR A 117 -9.40 15.77 5.14
CA TYR A 117 -8.52 14.59 5.19
C TYR A 117 -9.10 13.50 6.11
N VAL A 118 -9.53 13.86 7.32
CA VAL A 118 -10.13 12.90 8.27
C VAL A 118 -11.39 12.26 7.70
N ASN A 119 -12.25 13.06 7.08
CA ASN A 119 -13.45 12.53 6.43
C ASN A 119 -13.17 11.69 5.21
N SER A 120 -12.12 12.00 4.43
CA SER A 120 -11.68 11.14 3.33
C SER A 120 -11.15 9.79 3.82
N GLY A 121 -10.48 9.77 4.97
CA GLY A 121 -10.07 8.53 5.65
C GLY A 121 -11.27 7.70 6.10
N HIS A 122 -12.28 8.34 6.70
CA HIS A 122 -13.52 7.66 7.06
C HIS A 122 -14.27 7.12 5.84
N TYR A 123 -14.27 7.87 4.74
CA TYR A 123 -14.83 7.40 3.47
C TYR A 123 -14.10 6.15 2.94
N THR A 124 -12.77 6.15 3.00
CA THR A 124 -11.96 5.00 2.59
C THR A 124 -12.22 3.78 3.48
N ASP A 125 -12.42 3.97 4.79
CA ASP A 125 -12.81 2.89 5.71
C ASP A 125 -14.15 2.25 5.30
N ILE A 126 -15.14 3.07 4.90
CA ILE A 126 -16.40 2.58 4.34
C ILE A 126 -16.16 1.77 3.06
N ALA A 127 -15.30 2.25 2.16
CA ALA A 127 -14.95 1.54 0.93
C ALA A 127 -14.25 0.19 1.21
N ILE A 128 -13.34 0.15 2.19
CA ILE A 128 -12.71 -1.09 2.68
C ILE A 128 -13.78 -2.06 3.21
N LYS A 129 -14.74 -1.57 3.99
CA LYS A 129 -15.84 -2.41 4.47
C LYS A 129 -16.63 -3.02 3.31
N MET A 130 -16.99 -2.20 2.30
CA MET A 130 -17.71 -2.68 1.12
C MET A 130 -16.91 -3.71 0.33
N PHE A 131 -15.60 -3.51 0.19
CA PHE A 131 -14.68 -4.50 -0.39
C PHE A 131 -14.71 -5.81 0.39
N MET A 132 -14.54 -5.77 1.70
CA MET A 132 -14.50 -6.95 2.55
C MET A 132 -15.84 -7.71 2.55
N ASP A 133 -16.96 -6.98 2.50
CA ASP A 133 -18.29 -7.60 2.41
C ASP A 133 -18.49 -8.35 1.06
N LYS A 134 -17.91 -7.84 -0.03
CA LYS A 134 -17.88 -8.52 -1.33
C LYS A 134 -16.87 -9.67 -1.36
N ALA A 135 -15.69 -9.46 -0.81
CA ALA A 135 -14.62 -10.47 -0.74
C ALA A 135 -15.09 -11.73 -0.01
N ARG A 136 -15.82 -11.58 1.12
CA ARG A 136 -16.39 -12.71 1.89
C ARG A 136 -17.33 -13.60 1.08
N GLN A 137 -17.85 -13.11 -0.04
CA GLN A 137 -18.74 -13.88 -0.92
C GLN A 137 -17.96 -14.65 -2.00
N GLN A 138 -16.63 -14.47 -2.07
CA GLN A 138 -15.80 -15.04 -3.11
C GLN A 138 -15.14 -16.34 -2.64
N THR A 139 -14.91 -17.25 -3.58
CA THR A 139 -14.29 -18.56 -3.29
C THR A 139 -12.83 -18.49 -2.87
N TRP A 140 -12.16 -17.39 -3.20
CA TRP A 140 -10.75 -17.15 -2.86
C TRP A 140 -10.55 -16.52 -1.48
N TYR A 141 -11.61 -16.06 -0.81
CA TYR A 141 -11.52 -15.28 0.43
C TYR A 141 -10.77 -16.00 1.55
N ASP A 142 -11.15 -17.26 1.86
CA ASP A 142 -10.59 -18.01 2.97
C ASP A 142 -9.11 -18.40 2.77
N SER A 143 -8.61 -18.35 1.53
CA SER A 143 -7.22 -18.63 1.18
C SER A 143 -6.37 -17.37 0.95
N THR A 144 -6.93 -16.18 1.20
CA THR A 144 -6.28 -14.91 0.89
C THR A 144 -5.81 -14.19 2.14
N LEU A 145 -4.56 -13.70 2.09
CA LEU A 145 -4.01 -12.76 3.05
C LEU A 145 -4.16 -11.34 2.51
N PHE A 146 -4.83 -10.48 3.28
CA PHE A 146 -5.03 -9.07 2.96
C PHE A 146 -4.00 -8.22 3.70
N ILE A 147 -3.31 -7.34 2.98
CA ILE A 147 -2.36 -6.39 3.53
C ILE A 147 -2.85 -4.98 3.18
N PHE A 148 -3.27 -4.23 4.19
CA PHE A 148 -3.64 -2.83 4.07
C PHE A 148 -2.49 -2.00 4.59
N VAL A 149 -1.93 -1.16 3.74
CA VAL A 149 -0.77 -0.32 4.08
C VAL A 149 -0.87 1.01 3.36
N ALA A 150 -0.49 2.10 4.03
CA ALA A 150 -0.35 3.39 3.36
C ALA A 150 0.97 3.45 2.58
N ASP A 151 0.99 4.19 1.47
CA ASP A 151 2.20 4.48 0.70
C ASP A 151 3.12 5.47 1.44
N HIS A 152 2.53 6.50 2.05
CA HIS A 152 3.20 7.49 2.90
C HIS A 152 2.22 8.09 3.93
N SER A 153 2.74 8.86 4.85
CA SER A 153 1.97 9.62 5.81
C SER A 153 1.44 10.94 5.24
N HIS A 154 0.67 11.65 6.05
CA HIS A 154 0.16 12.99 5.77
C HIS A 154 0.55 13.95 6.91
N THR A 155 0.77 15.22 6.60
CA THR A 155 0.93 16.27 7.61
C THR A 155 -0.33 16.34 8.47
N SER A 156 -0.23 15.91 9.71
CA SER A 156 -1.36 15.86 10.63
C SER A 156 -1.50 17.16 11.44
N TYR A 157 -2.63 17.32 12.10
CA TYR A 157 -2.86 18.42 13.03
C TYR A 157 -1.83 18.49 14.18
N LYS A 158 -1.09 17.41 14.43
CA LYS A 158 0.02 17.37 15.39
C LYS A 158 1.27 18.08 14.89
N ASN A 159 1.33 18.45 13.61
CA ASN A 159 2.43 19.19 12.99
C ASN A 159 3.82 18.60 13.27
N HIS A 160 3.96 17.28 13.13
CA HIS A 160 5.27 16.67 13.17
C HIS A 160 6.15 17.22 12.04
N ILE A 161 7.39 17.59 12.36
CA ILE A 161 8.32 18.09 11.36
C ILE A 161 8.70 16.98 10.38
N LEU A 162 9.00 17.35 9.14
CA LEU A 162 9.34 16.40 8.05
C LEU A 162 10.53 15.50 8.39
N GLU A 163 11.43 15.99 9.23
CA GLU A 163 12.62 15.28 9.66
C GLU A 163 12.37 14.25 10.76
N SER A 164 11.18 14.23 11.35
CA SER A 164 10.87 13.29 12.42
C SER A 164 10.35 11.95 11.91
N PHE A 165 10.70 10.88 12.57
CA PHE A 165 10.13 9.55 12.31
C PHE A 165 8.61 9.53 12.50
N GLU A 166 8.09 10.29 13.46
CA GLU A 166 6.65 10.40 13.72
C GLU A 166 5.87 10.95 12.52
N HIS A 167 6.50 11.83 11.70
CA HIS A 167 5.90 12.32 10.46
C HIS A 167 5.73 11.19 9.43
N HIS A 168 6.68 10.25 9.37
CA HIS A 168 6.70 9.17 8.37
C HIS A 168 6.01 7.89 8.83
N LYS A 169 5.42 7.90 10.00
CA LYS A 169 4.72 6.74 10.57
C LYS A 169 3.42 6.46 9.82
N ILE A 170 3.27 5.24 9.36
CA ILE A 170 2.08 4.77 8.62
C ILE A 170 1.50 3.53 9.31
N PRO A 171 0.18 3.30 9.20
CA PRO A 171 -0.43 2.05 9.65
C PRO A 171 -0.20 0.94 8.63
N MET A 172 -0.10 -0.29 9.14
CA MET A 172 -0.23 -1.52 8.36
C MET A 172 -1.12 -2.50 9.10
N LEU A 173 -2.05 -3.11 8.39
CA LEU A 173 -2.92 -4.15 8.90
C LEU A 173 -2.78 -5.40 8.02
N ILE A 174 -2.53 -6.55 8.65
CA ILE A 174 -2.54 -7.86 8.00
C ILE A 174 -3.75 -8.62 8.51
N TYR A 175 -4.57 -9.13 7.59
CA TYR A 175 -5.83 -9.79 7.90
C TYR A 175 -6.06 -10.98 6.96
N GLY A 176 -6.73 -12.01 7.42
CA GLY A 176 -7.18 -13.17 6.64
C GLY A 176 -7.11 -14.48 7.41
N GLU A 177 -7.84 -15.49 6.91
CA GLU A 177 -7.83 -16.82 7.52
C GLU A 177 -6.47 -17.55 7.47
N PRO A 178 -5.61 -17.34 6.44
CA PRO A 178 -4.26 -17.92 6.43
C PRO A 178 -3.35 -17.42 7.56
N LEU A 179 -3.70 -16.30 8.21
CA LEU A 179 -2.91 -15.77 9.32
C LEU A 179 -2.97 -16.75 10.52
N GLN A 180 -1.79 -17.08 11.06
CA GLN A 180 -1.71 -17.95 12.25
C GLN A 180 -2.52 -17.36 13.41
N ASP A 181 -3.25 -18.20 14.14
CA ASP A 181 -4.11 -17.78 15.27
C ASP A 181 -3.32 -17.04 16.36
N SER A 182 -2.06 -17.40 16.58
CA SER A 182 -1.16 -16.72 17.51
C SER A 182 -0.89 -15.26 17.15
N LEU A 183 -1.11 -14.86 15.88
CA LEU A 183 -0.90 -13.50 15.37
C LEU A 183 -2.21 -12.70 15.27
N LYS A 184 -3.37 -13.38 15.22
CA LYS A 184 -4.67 -12.71 15.14
C LYS A 184 -4.92 -11.82 16.36
N GLY A 185 -5.34 -10.58 16.12
CA GLY A 185 -5.62 -9.60 17.18
C GLY A 185 -4.37 -9.06 17.90
N LYS A 186 -3.17 -9.30 17.37
CA LYS A 186 -1.92 -8.77 17.93
C LYS A 186 -1.57 -7.43 17.30
N THR A 187 -0.98 -6.56 18.12
CA THR A 187 -0.33 -5.33 17.68
C THR A 187 1.16 -5.49 17.83
N PHE A 188 1.90 -5.08 16.80
CA PHE A 188 3.37 -5.13 16.78
C PHE A 188 3.92 -3.70 16.76
N ASP A 189 4.67 -3.35 17.76
CA ASP A 189 5.41 -2.08 17.85
C ASP A 189 6.86 -2.32 17.44
N LYS A 190 7.07 -2.60 16.16
CA LYS A 190 8.37 -2.89 15.57
C LYS A 190 8.78 -1.77 14.61
N ILE A 191 10.06 -1.44 14.60
CA ILE A 191 10.62 -0.48 13.64
C ILE A 191 10.80 -1.19 12.30
N CYS A 192 9.90 -0.91 11.37
CA CYS A 192 9.90 -1.46 10.02
C CYS A 192 9.39 -0.41 9.01
N GLY A 193 9.51 -0.68 7.74
CA GLY A 193 9.07 0.20 6.65
C GLY A 193 8.40 -0.57 5.50
N ASN A 194 7.87 0.15 4.53
CA ASN A 194 7.26 -0.43 3.31
C ASN A 194 8.26 -1.33 2.55
N THR A 195 9.54 -1.03 2.64
CA THR A 195 10.61 -1.83 2.04
C THR A 195 10.75 -3.23 2.66
N ASP A 196 10.10 -3.50 3.79
CA ASP A 196 10.13 -4.80 4.46
C ASP A 196 9.03 -5.76 3.95
N LEU A 197 8.06 -5.25 3.19
CA LEU A 197 6.98 -6.07 2.63
C LEU A 197 7.47 -7.25 1.79
N PRO A 198 8.47 -7.10 0.88
CA PRO A 198 8.96 -8.22 0.08
C PRO A 198 9.49 -9.37 0.93
N ALA A 199 10.39 -9.10 1.87
CA ALA A 199 10.96 -10.15 2.73
C ALA A 199 9.89 -10.78 3.62
N MET A 200 8.99 -9.98 4.19
CA MET A 200 7.88 -10.47 4.99
C MET A 200 7.00 -11.44 4.18
N ILE A 201 6.57 -11.06 2.99
CA ILE A 201 5.67 -11.87 2.15
C ILE A 201 6.39 -13.15 1.71
N LEU A 202 7.60 -13.03 1.18
CA LEU A 202 8.35 -14.18 0.67
C LEU A 202 8.72 -15.19 1.76
N ALA A 203 9.07 -14.72 2.96
CA ALA A 203 9.35 -15.60 4.08
C ALA A 203 8.12 -16.42 4.50
N GLN A 204 6.91 -15.82 4.52
CA GLN A 204 5.67 -16.54 4.83
C GLN A 204 5.33 -17.58 3.75
N LEU A 205 5.80 -17.40 2.52
CA LEU A 205 5.66 -18.34 1.41
C LEU A 205 6.81 -19.37 1.35
N GLY A 206 7.74 -19.34 2.31
CA GLY A 206 8.91 -20.22 2.33
C GLY A 206 9.89 -19.97 1.19
N GLN A 207 9.92 -18.74 0.65
CA GLN A 207 10.78 -18.34 -0.45
C GLN A 207 11.99 -17.54 0.04
N SER A 208 13.13 -17.67 -0.67
CA SER A 208 14.28 -16.80 -0.42
C SER A 208 13.95 -15.37 -0.80
N HIS A 209 14.44 -14.44 0.04
CA HIS A 209 14.36 -12.99 -0.15
C HIS A 209 15.75 -12.32 -0.11
N ASP A 210 16.82 -13.07 -0.29
CA ASP A 210 18.21 -12.60 -0.17
C ASP A 210 18.56 -11.46 -1.14
N GLU A 211 17.88 -11.39 -2.28
CA GLU A 211 18.05 -10.31 -3.25
C GLU A 211 17.52 -8.94 -2.75
N PHE A 212 16.64 -8.95 -1.77
CA PHE A 212 16.06 -7.74 -1.17
C PHE A 212 16.88 -7.25 0.03
N PHE A 213 18.08 -6.77 -0.18
CA PHE A 213 19.05 -6.42 0.86
C PHE A 213 18.55 -5.48 1.97
N TRP A 214 17.62 -4.58 1.62
CA TRP A 214 17.06 -3.59 2.55
C TRP A 214 15.76 -4.04 3.19
N SER A 215 15.25 -5.19 2.78
CA SER A 215 14.00 -5.77 3.25
C SER A 215 14.26 -6.80 4.34
N LYS A 216 13.45 -6.80 5.37
CA LYS A 216 13.56 -7.70 6.52
C LYS A 216 12.24 -8.41 6.77
N ASP A 217 12.29 -9.70 7.05
CA ASP A 217 11.11 -10.38 7.59
C ASP A 217 10.85 -9.89 9.02
N MET A 218 9.83 -9.05 9.18
CA MET A 218 9.46 -8.47 10.46
C MET A 218 8.91 -9.50 11.46
N PHE A 219 8.56 -10.70 11.03
CA PHE A 219 8.14 -11.80 11.90
C PHE A 219 9.32 -12.65 12.38
N ASN A 220 10.50 -12.51 11.79
CA ASN A 220 11.72 -13.15 12.28
C ASN A 220 12.14 -12.53 13.62
N GLU A 221 12.35 -13.34 14.65
CA GLU A 221 12.78 -12.88 15.97
C GLU A 221 14.19 -12.27 15.97
N CYS A 222 15.03 -12.69 15.03
CA CYS A 222 16.43 -12.24 14.92
C CYS A 222 16.62 -11.07 13.95
N TYR A 223 15.53 -10.45 13.42
CA TYR A 223 15.70 -9.34 12.50
C TYR A 223 16.31 -8.11 13.20
N LYS A 224 17.09 -7.32 12.45
CA LYS A 224 17.65 -6.06 12.98
C LYS A 224 16.67 -4.92 12.69
N PRO A 225 16.06 -4.29 13.71
CA PRO A 225 15.05 -3.28 13.51
C PRO A 225 15.67 -1.97 13.01
N PHE A 226 15.27 -1.54 11.83
CA PHE A 226 15.53 -0.21 11.30
C PHE A 226 14.43 0.20 10.33
N ALA A 227 14.24 1.49 10.15
CA ALA A 227 13.45 2.06 9.07
C ALA A 227 14.16 3.30 8.53
N PHE A 228 13.88 3.65 7.29
CA PHE A 228 14.40 4.87 6.67
C PHE A 228 13.31 5.57 5.87
N PHE A 229 13.49 6.87 5.68
CA PHE A 229 12.62 7.68 4.87
C PHE A 229 13.44 8.68 4.05
N GLU A 230 12.93 8.99 2.87
CA GLU A 230 13.56 9.96 1.98
C GLU A 230 13.11 11.38 2.34
N LEU A 231 14.05 12.31 2.27
CA LEU A 231 13.82 13.75 2.28
C LEU A 231 14.29 14.32 0.93
N ASN A 232 13.75 15.46 0.51
CA ASN A 232 14.10 16.09 -0.77
C ASN A 232 15.62 16.24 -1.00
N ASN A 233 16.38 16.39 0.06
CA ASN A 233 17.85 16.56 0.01
C ASN A 233 18.52 15.79 1.14
N GLY A 234 18.03 14.62 1.48
CA GLY A 234 18.57 13.86 2.60
C GLY A 234 17.91 12.51 2.85
N LEU A 235 18.26 11.91 3.94
CA LEU A 235 17.77 10.62 4.39
C LEU A 235 17.55 10.65 5.90
N GLY A 236 16.41 10.18 6.35
CA GLY A 236 16.16 9.87 7.75
C GLY A 236 16.32 8.38 8.02
N TRP A 237 16.87 8.05 9.19
CA TRP A 237 17.12 6.68 9.62
C TRP A 237 16.70 6.49 11.08
N LYS A 238 15.94 5.43 11.34
CA LYS A 238 15.46 5.06 12.69
C LYS A 238 15.95 3.68 13.07
N THR A 239 16.52 3.60 14.28
CA THR A 239 16.86 2.34 14.97
C THR A 239 16.35 2.38 16.42
N PRO A 240 16.43 1.29 17.18
CA PRO A 240 16.11 1.32 18.62
C PRO A 240 16.95 2.31 19.42
N GLU A 241 18.18 2.57 18.98
CA GLU A 241 19.13 3.47 19.66
C GLU A 241 18.83 4.95 19.41
N GLY A 242 18.10 5.27 18.32
CA GLY A 242 17.77 6.67 18.02
C GLY A 242 17.32 6.94 16.60
N GLU A 243 17.20 8.22 16.31
CA GLU A 243 16.85 8.77 15.00
C GLU A 243 18.02 9.61 14.50
N PHE A 244 18.30 9.47 13.19
CA PHE A 244 19.35 10.22 12.51
C PHE A 244 18.78 10.82 11.24
N VAL A 245 19.16 12.05 10.97
CA VAL A 245 18.83 12.71 9.70
C VAL A 245 20.13 13.19 9.08
N TYR A 246 20.32 12.80 7.83
CA TYR A 246 21.44 13.24 7.01
C TYR A 246 20.94 14.14 5.89
N TYR A 247 21.51 15.31 5.74
CA TYR A 247 21.27 16.21 4.62
C TYR A 247 22.49 16.27 3.71
N ASN A 248 22.24 16.29 2.41
CA ASN A 248 23.25 16.58 1.38
C ASN A 248 23.59 18.08 1.38
N ALA A 249 23.75 18.71 2.53
CA ALA A 249 23.97 20.14 2.62
C ALA A 249 25.32 20.50 2.01
N GLY A 250 25.31 21.32 0.99
CA GLY A 250 26.47 22.11 0.55
C GLY A 250 27.51 21.35 -0.26
N LYS A 251 27.10 20.65 -1.30
CA LYS A 251 27.98 20.39 -2.45
C LYS A 251 27.58 21.23 -3.62
#